data_f8e5494c0b916635647bb3b14348c366
#
_entry.id   f8e5494c0b916635647bb3b14348c366
#
_cell.length_a   1.000
_cell.length_b   1.000
_cell.length_c   1.000
_cell.angle_alpha   90.00
_cell.angle_beta   90.00
_cell.angle_gamma   90.00
#
_symmetry.space_group_name_H-M   'P 1'
#
loop_
_entity.id
_entity.type
_entity.pdbx_description
1 polymer ?
#
loop_
_entity_poly.entity_id
_entity_poly.type
_entity_poly.pdbx_seq_one_letter_code
_entity_poly.pdbx_strand_id
1 'polypeptide(L)'
;MKDKLKKYITFYGIELLYCASIIWLIQFVTNSLSVSSIYEEQLVKLFILIILGITWVFGASLNKLINFIIVGIYSLYLISQKIYYRGFGSYYRLRTAIGLKDEVVGAKDSAMELIEKGDFTPIVILLVITVVFYVLYFLIQRKQLKFKQRILLKLAGLLVIQPVRAGYQDYNDLILSTKNTEDLFQLYKTDYYVYDTVSNVALFVEKFGLVTLGYKDIHDLIVQTNDTNTYISEIEDYLDNKERVINTNDFTGLLKGKNILFVQAESFNEFGMDEDLTPTIYKLKHEGINISNFNTPALSGSTSDSEFMANTSIVPSSEGEPVCYKYVNNTYPVTLANLFKENGYTTIAIHNNYGNYYNRFNMFARLGYDDFYDCTSFGMMDERSDLEIGEKLKYIIADADYPLMLYWITYSGHQPYTLDSVGVSEEDVEKIRAKYPELDDRYVSFFAKNMDLDRALKEIMDQAEYTGTLDNLAIVFFGDHIVKGMEYQNCDDFFEQTGLENFYTFNDTDLFIYATDLEPVEYSKVSTLLDFLPTIANLYDYSYDEKCVLGRDIFDPSYNGFFFANYGELANDYYRYDMLTDSFYYTNGYDTDKAEQEIVGFERLLDISKKILKIDYYKTKETN
;
A
#
# COMPACT_ATOMS: atom_id res chain seq x y z
N MET A 1 -57.96 30.00 12.59
CA MET A 1 -56.72 29.98 13.38
C MET A 1 -56.25 28.54 13.66
N LYS A 2 -57.12 27.66 14.14
CA LYS A 2 -56.79 26.23 14.43
C LYS A 2 -56.25 25.47 13.22
N ASP A 3 -56.84 25.60 12.01
CA ASP A 3 -56.35 24.90 10.79
C ASP A 3 -54.98 25.39 10.30
N LYS A 4 -54.68 26.68 10.49
CA LYS A 4 -53.34 27.20 10.18
C LYS A 4 -52.29 26.62 11.14
N LEU A 5 -52.62 26.57 12.43
CA LEU A 5 -51.72 26.02 13.45
C LEU A 5 -51.45 24.52 13.20
N LYS A 6 -52.50 23.75 12.91
CA LYS A 6 -52.41 22.32 12.58
C LYS A 6 -51.47 22.06 11.37
N LYS A 7 -51.56 22.88 10.32
CA LYS A 7 -50.68 22.76 9.12
C LYS A 7 -49.22 23.09 9.44
N TYR A 8 -48.98 24.09 10.29
CA TYR A 8 -47.62 24.42 10.74
C TYR A 8 -47.02 23.28 11.57
N ILE A 9 -47.76 22.76 12.55
CA ILE A 9 -47.31 21.63 13.38
C ILE A 9 -46.99 20.42 12.52
N THR A 10 -47.83 20.10 11.52
CA THR A 10 -47.60 18.98 10.61
C THR A 10 -46.35 19.21 9.75
N PHE A 11 -46.15 20.41 9.22
CA PHE A 11 -44.97 20.73 8.40
C PHE A 11 -43.65 20.59 9.22
N TYR A 12 -43.59 21.24 10.39
CA TYR A 12 -42.42 21.16 11.25
C TYR A 12 -42.19 19.76 11.81
N GLY A 13 -43.24 19.02 12.09
CA GLY A 13 -43.17 17.63 12.51
C GLY A 13 -42.53 16.73 11.45
N ILE A 14 -42.86 16.95 10.19
CA ILE A 14 -42.25 16.21 9.05
C ILE A 14 -40.78 16.58 8.85
N GLU A 15 -40.43 17.86 8.94
CA GLU A 15 -39.02 18.27 8.82
C GLU A 15 -38.18 17.74 10.00
N LEU A 16 -38.74 17.68 11.22
CA LEU A 16 -38.09 17.06 12.38
C LEU A 16 -37.89 15.55 12.19
N LEU A 17 -38.91 14.85 11.67
CA LEU A 17 -38.81 13.43 11.35
C LEU A 17 -37.79 13.15 10.26
N TYR A 18 -37.73 14.02 9.24
CA TYR A 18 -36.66 13.94 8.21
C TYR A 18 -35.29 14.08 8.84
N CYS A 19 -35.07 15.12 9.65
CA CYS A 19 -33.79 15.32 10.35
C CYS A 19 -33.44 14.11 11.21
N ALA A 20 -34.40 13.59 11.99
CA ALA A 20 -34.16 12.42 12.82
C ALA A 20 -33.78 11.17 11.98
N SER A 21 -34.45 10.98 10.82
CA SER A 21 -34.14 9.86 9.92
C SER A 21 -32.74 9.99 9.31
N ILE A 22 -32.33 11.19 8.93
CA ILE A 22 -30.96 11.44 8.42
C ILE A 22 -29.91 11.25 9.51
N ILE A 23 -30.13 11.76 10.73
CA ILE A 23 -29.23 11.55 11.86
C ILE A 23 -29.09 10.06 12.17
N TRP A 24 -30.23 9.35 12.24
CA TRP A 24 -30.23 7.90 12.45
C TRP A 24 -29.44 7.17 11.36
N LEU A 25 -29.61 7.54 10.09
CA LEU A 25 -28.89 6.91 8.99
C LEU A 25 -27.37 7.17 9.08
N ILE A 26 -26.95 8.41 9.38
CA ILE A 26 -25.53 8.73 9.55
C ILE A 26 -24.93 7.86 10.67
N GLN A 27 -25.59 7.78 11.83
CA GLN A 27 -25.15 6.94 12.94
C GLN A 27 -25.13 5.46 12.59
N PHE A 28 -26.18 4.97 11.89
CA PHE A 28 -26.26 3.58 11.45
C PHE A 28 -25.11 3.23 10.51
N VAL A 29 -24.82 4.08 9.53
CA VAL A 29 -23.73 3.86 8.56
C VAL A 29 -22.37 3.88 9.27
N THR A 30 -22.13 4.87 10.14
CA THR A 30 -20.88 4.96 10.91
C THR A 30 -20.67 3.71 11.77
N ASN A 31 -21.66 3.36 12.58
CA ASN A 31 -21.54 2.21 13.51
C ASN A 31 -21.44 0.85 12.79
N SER A 32 -21.93 0.77 11.54
CA SER A 32 -21.87 -0.48 10.76
C SER A 32 -20.57 -0.64 9.96
N LEU A 33 -19.88 0.46 9.67
CA LEU A 33 -18.78 0.46 8.71
C LEU A 33 -17.46 1.01 9.28
N SER A 34 -17.49 1.63 10.46
CA SER A 34 -16.31 2.21 11.10
C SER A 34 -16.12 1.74 12.54
N VAL A 35 -14.93 1.96 13.08
CA VAL A 35 -14.61 1.65 14.47
C VAL A 35 -15.10 2.78 15.36
N SER A 36 -15.82 2.44 16.43
CA SER A 36 -16.31 3.45 17.39
C SER A 36 -15.17 3.94 18.28
N SER A 37 -14.82 5.22 18.14
CA SER A 37 -13.85 5.91 18.99
C SER A 37 -14.40 7.25 19.48
N ILE A 38 -13.84 7.77 20.58
CA ILE A 38 -14.22 9.08 21.12
C ILE A 38 -13.97 10.21 20.11
N TYR A 39 -12.93 10.10 19.33
CA TYR A 39 -12.54 11.08 18.31
C TYR A 39 -13.54 11.07 17.15
N GLU A 40 -13.87 9.89 16.65
CA GLU A 40 -14.83 9.74 15.57
C GLU A 40 -16.23 10.20 15.98
N GLU A 41 -16.70 9.84 17.18
CA GLU A 41 -17.99 10.31 17.69
C GLU A 41 -18.09 11.84 17.72
N GLN A 42 -17.03 12.53 18.11
CA GLN A 42 -17.01 14.00 18.11
C GLN A 42 -17.12 14.56 16.70
N LEU A 43 -16.36 14.06 15.74
CA LEU A 43 -16.45 14.50 14.34
C LEU A 43 -17.81 14.18 13.72
N VAL A 44 -18.37 13.01 13.99
CA VAL A 44 -19.73 12.65 13.52
C VAL A 44 -20.78 13.59 14.11
N LYS A 45 -20.67 13.97 15.39
CA LYS A 45 -21.56 14.98 16.01
C LYS A 45 -21.43 16.34 15.31
N LEU A 46 -20.23 16.77 14.98
CA LEU A 46 -20.00 18.02 14.22
C LEU A 46 -20.59 17.93 12.80
N PHE A 47 -20.40 16.81 12.12
CA PHE A 47 -21.00 16.55 10.80
C PHE A 47 -22.53 16.62 10.86
N ILE A 48 -23.16 15.99 11.86
CA ILE A 48 -24.60 16.06 12.08
C ILE A 48 -25.06 17.52 12.29
N LEU A 49 -24.33 18.31 13.08
CA LEU A 49 -24.65 19.72 13.27
C LEU A 49 -24.58 20.52 11.97
N ILE A 50 -23.59 20.25 11.12
CA ILE A 50 -23.47 20.86 9.79
C ILE A 50 -24.69 20.50 8.92
N ILE A 51 -25.08 19.25 8.89
CA ILE A 51 -26.27 18.79 8.14
C ILE A 51 -27.55 19.49 8.64
N LEU A 52 -27.72 19.63 9.96
CA LEU A 52 -28.84 20.39 10.54
C LEU A 52 -28.80 21.86 10.14
N GLY A 53 -27.63 22.49 10.18
CA GLY A 53 -27.43 23.87 9.74
C GLY A 53 -27.83 24.05 8.25
N ILE A 54 -27.38 23.18 7.38
CA ILE A 54 -27.73 23.16 5.95
C ILE A 54 -29.25 23.00 5.78
N THR A 55 -29.87 22.07 6.52
CA THR A 55 -31.30 21.83 6.48
C THR A 55 -32.12 23.08 6.79
N TRP A 56 -31.64 23.95 7.65
CA TRP A 56 -32.34 25.18 8.06
C TRP A 56 -32.02 26.39 7.18
N VAL A 57 -30.82 26.43 6.58
CA VAL A 57 -30.40 27.53 5.70
C VAL A 57 -31.10 27.45 4.35
N PHE A 58 -31.20 26.26 3.78
CA PHE A 58 -31.78 26.03 2.46
C PHE A 58 -33.29 25.75 2.55
N GLY A 59 -34.03 26.00 1.47
CA GLY A 59 -35.47 25.68 1.44
C GLY A 59 -35.74 24.17 1.46
N ALA A 60 -36.89 23.78 1.99
CA ALA A 60 -37.22 22.39 2.32
C ALA A 60 -37.13 21.38 1.16
N SER A 61 -37.19 21.79 -0.10
CA SER A 61 -36.92 20.89 -1.24
C SER A 61 -35.44 20.82 -1.60
N LEU A 62 -34.73 21.94 -1.51
CA LEU A 62 -33.31 22.00 -1.84
C LEU A 62 -32.45 21.32 -0.77
N ASN A 63 -32.82 21.44 0.51
CA ASN A 63 -32.10 20.79 1.60
C ASN A 63 -32.11 19.27 1.47
N LYS A 64 -33.21 18.66 1.01
CA LYS A 64 -33.30 17.21 0.80
C LYS A 64 -32.35 16.73 -0.28
N LEU A 65 -32.21 17.50 -1.37
CA LEU A 65 -31.25 17.20 -2.43
C LEU A 65 -29.81 17.36 -1.93
N ILE A 66 -29.51 18.44 -1.22
CA ILE A 66 -28.15 18.70 -0.70
C ILE A 66 -27.79 17.61 0.32
N ASN A 67 -28.67 17.28 1.26
CA ASN A 67 -28.42 16.22 2.24
C ASN A 67 -28.29 14.86 1.56
N PHE A 68 -29.08 14.57 0.52
CA PHE A 68 -28.92 13.33 -0.26
C PHE A 68 -27.52 13.23 -0.87
N ILE A 69 -27.01 14.31 -1.45
CA ILE A 69 -25.67 14.33 -2.04
C ILE A 69 -24.61 14.16 -0.95
N ILE A 70 -24.65 14.94 0.13
CA ILE A 70 -23.62 14.93 1.17
C ILE A 70 -23.60 13.60 1.92
N VAL A 71 -24.78 13.12 2.38
CA VAL A 71 -24.89 11.83 3.10
C VAL A 71 -24.63 10.65 2.14
N GLY A 72 -24.96 10.81 0.85
CA GLY A 72 -24.60 9.85 -0.19
C GLY A 72 -23.11 9.71 -0.37
N ILE A 73 -22.38 10.81 -0.50
CA ILE A 73 -20.90 10.82 -0.60
C ILE A 73 -20.29 10.23 0.67
N TYR A 74 -20.77 10.62 1.84
CA TYR A 74 -20.35 10.07 3.12
C TYR A 74 -20.53 8.55 3.20
N SER A 75 -21.70 8.05 2.82
CA SER A 75 -21.98 6.62 2.84
C SER A 75 -21.15 5.85 1.81
N LEU A 76 -20.98 6.39 0.60
CA LEU A 76 -20.15 5.78 -0.44
C LEU A 76 -18.68 5.70 -0.02
N TYR A 77 -18.17 6.74 0.65
CA TYR A 77 -16.80 6.71 1.19
C TYR A 77 -16.62 5.56 2.19
N LEU A 78 -17.51 5.40 3.17
CA LEU A 78 -17.41 4.32 4.16
C LEU A 78 -17.61 2.93 3.54
N ILE A 79 -18.52 2.80 2.58
CA ILE A 79 -18.73 1.55 1.83
C ILE A 79 -17.47 1.19 1.05
N SER A 80 -16.86 2.15 0.35
CA SER A 80 -15.64 1.90 -0.44
C SER A 80 -14.45 1.51 0.43
N GLN A 81 -14.32 2.08 1.64
CA GLN A 81 -13.30 1.67 2.61
C GLN A 81 -13.51 0.21 3.06
N LYS A 82 -14.75 -0.20 3.30
CA LYS A 82 -15.07 -1.59 3.66
C LYS A 82 -14.74 -2.57 2.53
N ILE A 83 -15.10 -2.23 1.29
CA ILE A 83 -14.79 -3.06 0.11
C ILE A 83 -13.27 -3.17 -0.06
N TYR A 84 -12.56 -2.05 0.05
CA TYR A 84 -11.10 -2.03 -0.05
C TYR A 84 -10.45 -2.88 1.05
N TYR A 85 -10.94 -2.78 2.29
CA TYR A 85 -10.42 -3.58 3.41
C TYR A 85 -10.55 -5.08 3.18
N ARG A 86 -11.65 -5.55 2.56
CA ARG A 86 -11.80 -6.99 2.22
C ARG A 86 -10.71 -7.51 1.30
N GLY A 87 -10.32 -6.71 0.30
CA GLY A 87 -9.33 -7.14 -0.66
C GLY A 87 -7.88 -6.92 -0.23
N PHE A 88 -7.65 -5.91 0.61
CA PHE A 88 -6.30 -5.42 0.88
C PHE A 88 -5.89 -5.45 2.36
N GLY A 89 -6.82 -5.81 3.28
CA GLY A 89 -6.57 -5.85 4.73
C GLY A 89 -6.17 -4.50 5.35
N SER A 90 -6.29 -3.42 4.60
CA SER A 90 -5.95 -2.07 5.02
C SER A 90 -6.98 -1.07 4.50
N TYR A 91 -6.84 0.20 4.88
CA TYR A 91 -7.71 1.28 4.43
C TYR A 91 -6.94 2.21 3.50
N TYR A 92 -7.63 2.75 2.46
CA TYR A 92 -6.98 3.68 1.55
C TYR A 92 -7.13 5.13 2.01
N ARG A 93 -6.14 5.96 1.68
CA ARG A 93 -6.22 7.42 1.81
C ARG A 93 -6.94 8.02 0.61
N LEU A 94 -7.76 9.06 0.80
CA LEU A 94 -8.43 9.76 -0.33
C LEU A 94 -7.44 10.27 -1.38
N ARG A 95 -6.24 10.63 -0.97
CA ARG A 95 -5.15 11.03 -1.87
C ARG A 95 -4.76 9.91 -2.83
N THR A 96 -4.70 8.67 -2.33
CA THR A 96 -4.44 7.47 -3.16
C THR A 96 -5.50 7.32 -4.23
N ALA A 97 -6.78 7.41 -3.86
CA ALA A 97 -7.88 7.29 -4.81
C ALA A 97 -7.89 8.41 -5.88
N ILE A 98 -7.42 9.62 -5.54
CA ILE A 98 -7.29 10.73 -6.49
C ILE A 98 -6.10 10.50 -7.43
N GLY A 99 -4.97 10.01 -6.92
CA GLY A 99 -3.77 9.69 -7.70
C GLY A 99 -3.98 8.55 -8.69
N LEU A 100 -4.71 7.52 -8.26
CA LEU A 100 -4.97 6.28 -9.03
C LEU A 100 -6.19 6.36 -9.97
N LYS A 101 -6.69 7.54 -10.29
CA LYS A 101 -7.93 7.70 -11.10
C LYS A 101 -7.90 6.95 -12.44
N ASP A 102 -6.74 6.85 -13.06
CA ASP A 102 -6.56 6.21 -14.37
C ASP A 102 -6.43 4.67 -14.24
N GLU A 103 -6.03 4.17 -13.06
CA GLU A 103 -5.90 2.74 -12.73
C GLU A 103 -7.19 2.13 -12.19
N VAL A 104 -8.10 2.94 -11.65
CA VAL A 104 -9.43 2.47 -11.20
C VAL A 104 -10.18 1.75 -12.33
N VAL A 105 -9.91 2.11 -13.59
CA VAL A 105 -10.50 1.44 -14.75
C VAL A 105 -9.94 0.01 -14.90
N GLY A 106 -8.64 -0.19 -14.70
CA GLY A 106 -7.99 -1.51 -14.76
C GLY A 106 -8.33 -2.41 -13.56
N ALA A 107 -8.54 -1.82 -12.37
CA ALA A 107 -8.91 -2.54 -11.17
C ALA A 107 -10.43 -2.84 -11.03
N LYS A 108 -11.23 -2.47 -12.04
CA LYS A 108 -12.69 -2.57 -11.99
C LYS A 108 -13.18 -3.99 -11.74
N ASP A 109 -12.64 -4.96 -12.43
CA ASP A 109 -13.12 -6.34 -12.36
C ASP A 109 -12.77 -6.96 -11.00
N SER A 110 -11.56 -6.75 -10.50
CA SER A 110 -11.16 -7.15 -9.15
C SER A 110 -12.00 -6.46 -8.05
N ALA A 111 -12.30 -5.16 -8.21
CA ALA A 111 -13.15 -4.46 -7.26
C ALA A 111 -14.60 -4.96 -7.27
N MET A 112 -15.09 -5.41 -8.43
CA MET A 112 -16.45 -5.97 -8.57
C MET A 112 -16.62 -7.28 -7.83
N GLU A 113 -15.60 -8.11 -7.76
CA GLU A 113 -15.61 -9.40 -7.04
C GLU A 113 -15.68 -9.21 -5.52
N LEU A 114 -15.12 -8.11 -5.00
CA LEU A 114 -15.12 -7.78 -3.57
C LEU A 114 -16.45 -7.22 -3.07
N ILE A 115 -17.41 -6.92 -3.95
CA ILE A 115 -18.71 -6.35 -3.59
C ILE A 115 -19.66 -7.45 -3.12
N GLU A 116 -20.16 -7.31 -1.90
CA GLU A 116 -21.17 -8.20 -1.33
C GLU A 116 -22.59 -7.68 -1.45
N LYS A 117 -23.55 -8.63 -1.45
CA LYS A 117 -24.96 -8.29 -1.36
C LYS A 117 -25.23 -7.57 -0.03
N GLY A 118 -25.67 -6.33 -0.12
CA GLY A 118 -26.01 -5.53 1.07
C GLY A 118 -25.06 -4.36 1.34
N ASP A 119 -23.89 -4.29 0.72
CA ASP A 119 -22.98 -3.15 0.91
C ASP A 119 -23.66 -1.82 0.62
N PHE A 120 -24.47 -1.75 -0.42
CA PHE A 120 -25.18 -0.54 -0.82
C PHE A 120 -26.53 -0.32 -0.08
N THR A 121 -26.84 -1.14 0.92
CA THR A 121 -28.06 -0.96 1.76
C THR A 121 -28.20 0.48 2.31
N PRO A 122 -27.14 1.14 2.82
CA PRO A 122 -27.23 2.53 3.26
C PRO A 122 -27.72 3.50 2.19
N ILE A 123 -27.28 3.32 0.95
CA ILE A 123 -27.67 4.17 -0.20
C ILE A 123 -29.14 3.94 -0.54
N VAL A 124 -29.60 2.70 -0.51
CA VAL A 124 -31.02 2.37 -0.75
C VAL A 124 -31.89 3.00 0.34
N ILE A 125 -31.49 2.92 1.60
CA ILE A 125 -32.22 3.54 2.73
C ILE A 125 -32.25 5.06 2.56
N LEU A 126 -31.13 5.69 2.21
CA LEU A 126 -31.04 7.13 1.95
C LEU A 126 -31.99 7.57 0.83
N LEU A 127 -32.03 6.80 -0.27
CA LEU A 127 -32.93 7.04 -1.38
C LEU A 127 -34.39 6.97 -0.94
N VAL A 128 -34.77 5.91 -0.20
CA VAL A 128 -36.13 5.73 0.32
C VAL A 128 -36.51 6.90 1.24
N ILE A 129 -35.67 7.26 2.21
CA ILE A 129 -35.89 8.41 3.10
C ILE A 129 -36.14 9.68 2.26
N THR A 130 -35.24 9.95 1.32
CA THR A 130 -35.31 11.16 0.49
C THR A 130 -36.59 11.22 -0.32
N VAL A 131 -36.95 10.14 -1.01
CA VAL A 131 -38.17 10.06 -1.84
C VAL A 131 -39.42 10.21 -0.97
N VAL A 132 -39.51 9.47 0.13
CA VAL A 132 -40.67 9.54 1.03
C VAL A 132 -40.90 10.95 1.56
N PHE A 133 -39.83 11.60 2.07
CA PHE A 133 -39.94 12.96 2.58
C PHE A 133 -40.13 14.01 1.50
N TYR A 134 -39.65 13.76 0.28
CA TYR A 134 -39.91 14.61 -0.87
C TYR A 134 -41.39 14.56 -1.29
N VAL A 135 -41.98 13.37 -1.33
CA VAL A 135 -43.40 13.15 -1.60
C VAL A 135 -44.28 13.78 -0.50
N LEU A 136 -43.97 13.55 0.78
CA LEU A 136 -44.67 14.16 1.90
C LEU A 136 -44.61 15.68 1.85
N TYR A 137 -43.43 16.23 1.54
CA TYR A 137 -43.26 17.66 1.34
C TYR A 137 -44.16 18.20 0.22
N PHE A 138 -44.20 17.52 -0.93
CA PHE A 138 -45.02 17.92 -2.07
C PHE A 138 -46.55 17.87 -1.78
N LEU A 139 -46.98 16.84 -1.08
CA LEU A 139 -48.39 16.66 -0.69
C LEU A 139 -48.90 17.75 0.29
N ILE A 140 -48.02 18.26 1.13
CA ILE A 140 -48.37 19.21 2.20
C ILE A 140 -48.17 20.66 1.76
N GLN A 141 -47.32 20.93 0.74
CA GLN A 141 -46.96 22.26 0.31
C GLN A 141 -47.98 22.88 -0.65
N ARG A 142 -49.11 23.33 -0.11
CA ARG A 142 -49.98 24.29 -0.83
C ARG A 142 -49.90 25.72 -0.26
N LYS A 143 -49.05 26.04 0.74
CA LYS A 143 -48.81 27.42 1.23
C LYS A 143 -47.37 27.61 1.70
N GLN A 144 -46.67 28.53 1.05
CA GLN A 144 -45.28 28.90 1.38
C GLN A 144 -45.18 29.60 2.75
N LEU A 145 -44.09 29.34 3.47
CA LEU A 145 -43.66 30.08 4.66
C LEU A 145 -43.55 31.59 4.32
N LYS A 146 -43.98 32.45 5.26
CA LYS A 146 -43.82 33.90 5.10
C LYS A 146 -42.34 34.26 5.09
N PHE A 147 -41.96 35.32 4.36
CA PHE A 147 -40.58 35.79 4.18
C PHE A 147 -39.81 35.91 5.51
N LYS A 148 -40.43 36.50 6.55
CA LYS A 148 -39.84 36.66 7.89
C LYS A 148 -39.47 35.31 8.56
N GLN A 149 -40.26 34.26 8.34
CA GLN A 149 -40.02 32.92 8.91
C GLN A 149 -38.86 32.22 8.21
N ARG A 150 -38.69 32.45 6.91
CA ARG A 150 -37.53 31.94 6.16
C ARG A 150 -36.23 32.58 6.62
N ILE A 151 -36.25 33.90 6.91
CA ILE A 151 -35.07 34.60 7.47
C ILE A 151 -34.73 34.04 8.85
N LEU A 152 -35.71 33.82 9.72
CA LEU A 152 -35.47 33.29 11.06
C LEU A 152 -34.84 31.90 11.02
N LEU A 153 -35.33 31.01 10.14
CA LEU A 153 -34.74 29.67 9.95
C LEU A 153 -33.29 29.73 9.40
N LYS A 154 -33.02 30.66 8.45
CA LYS A 154 -31.67 30.85 7.96
C LYS A 154 -30.71 31.34 9.05
N LEU A 155 -31.17 32.29 9.88
CA LEU A 155 -30.40 32.76 11.01
C LEU A 155 -30.15 31.64 12.03
N ALA A 156 -31.17 30.83 12.34
CA ALA A 156 -31.01 29.67 13.21
C ALA A 156 -30.01 28.64 12.64
N GLY A 157 -30.02 28.40 11.32
CA GLY A 157 -29.02 27.54 10.66
C GLY A 157 -27.59 28.10 10.75
N LEU A 158 -27.43 29.42 10.65
CA LEU A 158 -26.13 30.07 10.80
C LEU A 158 -25.62 30.01 12.26
N LEU A 159 -26.52 29.97 13.26
CA LEU A 159 -26.12 29.82 14.67
C LEU A 159 -25.40 28.49 14.95
N VAL A 160 -25.55 27.47 14.09
CA VAL A 160 -24.81 26.20 14.18
C VAL A 160 -23.29 26.39 13.97
N ILE A 161 -22.87 27.45 13.29
CA ILE A 161 -21.44 27.71 13.04
C ILE A 161 -20.64 27.82 14.35
N GLN A 162 -21.18 28.46 15.37
CA GLN A 162 -20.47 28.65 16.64
C GLN A 162 -20.24 27.32 17.39
N PRO A 163 -21.26 26.46 17.64
CA PRO A 163 -21.02 25.16 18.26
C PRO A 163 -20.14 24.23 17.40
N VAL A 164 -20.19 24.31 16.07
CA VAL A 164 -19.27 23.56 15.23
C VAL A 164 -17.83 24.04 15.43
N ARG A 165 -17.60 25.36 15.45
CA ARG A 165 -16.27 25.91 15.70
C ARG A 165 -15.74 25.54 17.10
N ALA A 166 -16.57 25.67 18.13
CA ALA A 166 -16.20 25.31 19.50
C ALA A 166 -15.87 23.82 19.62
N GLY A 167 -16.75 22.95 19.10
CA GLY A 167 -16.51 21.50 19.11
C GLY A 167 -15.28 21.08 18.31
N TYR A 168 -14.93 21.80 17.25
CA TYR A 168 -13.69 21.59 16.52
C TYR A 168 -12.46 21.99 17.35
N GLN A 169 -12.53 23.10 18.11
CA GLN A 169 -11.46 23.48 19.03
C GLN A 169 -11.30 22.42 20.12
N ASP A 170 -12.42 22.00 20.76
CA ASP A 170 -12.38 20.94 21.78
C ASP A 170 -11.77 19.63 21.24
N TYR A 171 -12.08 19.27 19.98
CA TYR A 171 -11.50 18.11 19.31
C TYR A 171 -9.98 18.23 19.14
N ASN A 172 -9.50 19.37 18.66
CA ASN A 172 -8.06 19.62 18.52
C ASN A 172 -7.35 19.64 19.87
N ASP A 173 -7.95 20.29 20.88
CA ASP A 173 -7.38 20.37 22.23
C ASP A 173 -7.30 18.97 22.87
N LEU A 174 -8.26 18.10 22.60
CA LEU A 174 -8.24 16.72 23.06
C LEU A 174 -7.03 15.96 22.49
N ILE A 175 -6.78 16.06 21.18
CA ILE A 175 -5.62 15.44 20.54
C ILE A 175 -4.31 16.03 21.07
N LEU A 176 -4.20 17.35 21.12
CA LEU A 176 -3.01 18.05 21.61
C LEU A 176 -2.68 17.70 23.07
N SER A 177 -3.70 17.45 23.90
CA SER A 177 -3.50 17.08 25.30
C SER A 177 -2.77 15.74 25.49
N THR A 178 -2.73 14.90 24.45
CA THR A 178 -2.02 13.61 24.48
C THR A 178 -0.52 13.75 24.20
N LYS A 179 -0.06 14.93 23.73
CA LYS A 179 1.36 15.26 23.59
C LYS A 179 1.96 15.63 24.97
N ASN A 180 2.15 14.65 25.82
CA ASN A 180 2.44 14.84 27.24
C ASN A 180 3.79 14.26 27.69
N THR A 181 4.67 13.87 26.75
CA THR A 181 5.96 13.25 27.05
C THR A 181 7.07 13.82 26.17
N GLU A 182 8.30 13.85 26.72
CA GLU A 182 9.53 14.15 25.98
C GLU A 182 10.29 12.87 25.59
N ASP A 183 9.88 11.72 26.11
CA ASP A 183 10.39 10.41 25.71
C ASP A 183 9.88 10.07 24.31
N LEU A 184 10.79 9.78 23.37
CA LEU A 184 10.46 9.57 21.97
C LEU A 184 9.66 8.29 21.74
N PHE A 185 9.97 7.19 22.43
CA PHE A 185 9.21 5.95 22.30
C PHE A 185 7.78 6.13 22.79
N GLN A 186 7.59 6.81 23.91
CA GLN A 186 6.26 7.14 24.42
C GLN A 186 5.54 8.15 23.53
N LEU A 187 6.28 9.09 22.91
CA LEU A 187 5.69 10.07 21.97
C LEU A 187 5.07 9.37 20.75
N TYR A 188 5.74 8.39 20.16
CA TYR A 188 5.24 7.65 19.00
C TYR A 188 3.94 6.88 19.28
N LYS A 189 3.66 6.53 20.53
CA LYS A 189 2.42 5.90 20.98
C LYS A 189 1.28 6.88 21.24
N THR A 190 1.58 8.19 21.35
CA THR A 190 0.55 9.19 21.66
C THR A 190 -0.45 9.34 20.52
N ASP A 191 -1.70 9.62 20.87
CA ASP A 191 -2.73 9.92 19.88
C ASP A 191 -2.38 11.16 19.06
N TYR A 192 -1.67 12.12 19.66
CA TYR A 192 -1.12 13.28 18.95
C TYR A 192 -0.22 12.85 17.78
N TYR A 193 0.77 11.99 18.02
CA TYR A 193 1.71 11.56 16.99
C TYR A 193 1.02 10.77 15.89
N VAL A 194 0.20 9.79 16.26
CA VAL A 194 -0.56 8.96 15.30
C VAL A 194 -1.48 9.83 14.44
N TYR A 195 -2.14 10.84 15.04
CA TYR A 195 -3.01 11.76 14.31
C TYR A 195 -2.24 12.69 13.37
N ASP A 196 -1.12 13.25 13.84
CA ASP A 196 -0.34 14.22 13.08
C ASP A 196 0.34 13.58 11.86
N THR A 197 1.00 12.45 12.07
CA THR A 197 1.82 11.79 11.05
C THR A 197 1.06 10.82 10.15
N VAL A 198 -0.03 10.21 10.65
CA VAL A 198 -0.69 9.05 10.02
C VAL A 198 0.36 8.01 9.60
N SER A 199 1.33 7.77 10.48
CA SER A 199 2.45 6.85 10.24
C SER A 199 1.97 5.43 9.88
N ASN A 200 0.85 5.03 10.46
CA ASN A 200 0.17 3.77 10.19
C ASN A 200 -1.34 3.99 10.03
N VAL A 201 -1.88 3.65 8.85
CA VAL A 201 -3.30 3.88 8.54
C VAL A 201 -4.21 2.96 9.35
N ALA A 202 -3.81 1.70 9.60
CA ALA A 202 -4.63 0.77 10.38
C ALA A 202 -4.73 1.23 11.84
N LEU A 203 -3.59 1.59 12.46
CA LEU A 203 -3.55 2.15 13.82
C LEU A 203 -4.35 3.46 13.90
N PHE A 204 -4.24 4.32 12.88
CA PHE A 204 -5.03 5.54 12.82
C PHE A 204 -6.54 5.24 12.83
N VAL A 205 -6.99 4.31 11.99
CA VAL A 205 -8.42 3.95 11.92
C VAL A 205 -8.89 3.31 13.21
N GLU A 206 -8.10 2.45 13.84
CA GLU A 206 -8.43 1.84 15.13
C GLU A 206 -8.65 2.90 16.22
N LYS A 207 -7.75 3.90 16.31
CA LYS A 207 -7.82 4.97 17.31
C LYS A 207 -8.87 6.03 16.96
N PHE A 208 -8.96 6.44 15.71
CA PHE A 208 -9.70 7.64 15.30
C PHE A 208 -10.91 7.37 14.42
N GLY A 209 -11.03 6.20 13.81
CA GLY A 209 -12.11 5.80 12.91
C GLY A 209 -11.97 6.34 11.48
N LEU A 210 -12.78 5.78 10.58
CA LEU A 210 -12.75 6.09 9.14
C LEU A 210 -13.22 7.52 8.81
N VAL A 211 -14.16 8.04 9.58
CA VAL A 211 -14.66 9.43 9.37
C VAL A 211 -13.56 10.43 9.66
N THR A 212 -12.76 10.16 10.70
CA THR A 212 -11.60 10.98 11.05
C THR A 212 -10.52 10.89 9.99
N LEU A 213 -10.27 9.70 9.43
CA LEU A 213 -9.33 9.51 8.33
C LEU A 213 -9.73 10.35 7.11
N GLY A 214 -10.98 10.28 6.68
CA GLY A 214 -11.48 11.09 5.57
C GLY A 214 -11.42 12.59 5.85
N TYR A 215 -11.70 13.02 7.07
CA TYR A 215 -11.54 14.42 7.49
C TYR A 215 -10.06 14.84 7.42
N LYS A 216 -9.14 14.05 7.99
CA LYS A 216 -7.70 14.32 7.98
C LYS A 216 -7.16 14.43 6.56
N ASP A 217 -7.57 13.55 5.65
CA ASP A 217 -7.19 13.60 4.24
C ASP A 217 -7.64 14.89 3.56
N ILE A 218 -8.89 15.30 3.76
CA ILE A 218 -9.40 16.57 3.21
C ILE A 218 -8.67 17.77 3.82
N HIS A 219 -8.42 17.75 5.12
CA HIS A 219 -7.69 18.81 5.81
C HIS A 219 -6.27 18.95 5.24
N ASP A 220 -5.54 17.85 5.12
CA ASP A 220 -4.15 17.83 4.63
C ASP A 220 -4.03 18.18 3.13
N LEU A 221 -5.11 17.96 2.34
CA LEU A 221 -5.17 18.46 0.96
C LEU A 221 -5.28 20.00 0.89
N ILE A 222 -5.93 20.62 1.89
CA ILE A 222 -6.18 22.06 1.92
C ILE A 222 -5.02 22.81 2.60
N VAL A 223 -4.47 22.24 3.67
CA VAL A 223 -3.43 22.86 4.52
C VAL A 223 -2.10 22.18 4.26
N GLN A 224 -1.34 22.67 3.29
CA GLN A 224 0.05 22.24 3.07
C GLN A 224 0.99 23.07 3.91
N THR A 225 1.64 22.46 4.91
CA THR A 225 2.72 23.09 5.69
C THR A 225 4.05 22.43 5.30
N ASN A 226 4.97 23.20 4.69
CA ASN A 226 6.32 22.74 4.39
C ASN A 226 7.33 23.70 5.06
N ASP A 227 8.01 23.22 6.08
CA ASP A 227 9.19 23.90 6.64
C ASP A 227 10.46 23.24 6.09
N THR A 228 10.82 23.62 4.86
CA THR A 228 11.95 23.03 4.12
C THR A 228 13.27 23.13 4.89
N ASN A 229 13.53 24.24 5.60
CA ASN A 229 14.78 24.43 6.32
C ASN A 229 14.90 23.49 7.53
N THR A 230 13.82 23.33 8.28
CA THR A 230 13.77 22.36 9.39
C THR A 230 13.97 20.94 8.88
N TYR A 231 13.30 20.55 7.77
CA TYR A 231 13.48 19.23 7.18
C TYR A 231 14.91 18.97 6.70
N ILE A 232 15.56 19.93 6.05
CA ILE A 232 16.98 19.80 5.65
C ILE A 232 17.84 19.51 6.87
N SER A 233 17.70 20.29 7.95
CA SER A 233 18.49 20.11 9.17
C SER A 233 18.29 18.74 9.83
N GLU A 234 17.04 18.25 9.86
CA GLU A 234 16.71 16.94 10.44
C GLU A 234 17.26 15.77 9.58
N ILE A 235 17.18 15.90 8.24
CA ILE A 235 17.75 14.92 7.31
C ILE A 235 19.28 14.88 7.45
N GLU A 236 19.94 16.05 7.47
CA GLU A 236 21.39 16.13 7.63
C GLU A 236 21.86 15.52 8.95
N ASP A 237 21.21 15.87 10.06
CA ASP A 237 21.52 15.28 11.36
C ASP A 237 21.37 13.75 11.37
N TYR A 238 20.32 13.23 10.72
CA TYR A 238 20.15 11.79 10.61
C TYR A 238 21.25 11.12 9.78
N LEU A 239 21.52 11.64 8.57
CA LEU A 239 22.50 11.06 7.64
C LEU A 239 23.93 11.17 8.14
N ASP A 240 24.26 12.22 8.91
CA ASP A 240 25.59 12.40 9.50
C ASP A 240 25.83 11.48 10.71
N ASN A 241 24.77 11.09 11.43
CA ASN A 241 24.82 10.21 12.58
C ASN A 241 24.45 8.75 12.28
N LYS A 242 24.07 8.43 11.04
CA LYS A 242 23.79 7.07 10.61
C LYS A 242 25.00 6.17 10.83
N GLU A 243 24.80 4.97 11.36
CA GLU A 243 25.85 3.98 11.48
C GLU A 243 26.49 3.70 10.11
N ARG A 244 27.84 3.69 10.09
CA ARG A 244 28.58 3.35 8.87
C ARG A 244 28.48 1.87 8.60
N VAL A 245 28.25 1.53 7.34
CA VAL A 245 28.15 0.15 6.86
C VAL A 245 29.56 -0.47 6.80
N ILE A 246 29.65 -1.78 7.11
CA ILE A 246 30.87 -2.56 6.82
C ILE A 246 30.88 -2.85 5.33
N ASN A 247 31.87 -2.27 4.61
CA ASN A 247 31.91 -2.30 3.15
C ASN A 247 32.38 -3.63 2.55
N THR A 248 32.84 -4.60 3.34
CA THR A 248 33.31 -5.91 2.85
C THR A 248 32.97 -7.03 3.81
N ASN A 249 32.44 -8.13 3.28
CA ASN A 249 32.15 -9.38 3.98
C ASN A 249 32.38 -10.58 3.04
N ASP A 250 32.07 -11.77 3.47
CA ASP A 250 32.29 -13.01 2.71
C ASP A 250 31.50 -13.09 1.41
N PHE A 251 30.49 -12.25 1.24
CA PHE A 251 29.63 -12.18 0.05
C PHE A 251 30.07 -11.07 -0.94
N THR A 252 31.03 -10.23 -0.56
CA THR A 252 31.48 -9.11 -1.40
C THR A 252 32.05 -9.60 -2.73
N GLY A 253 31.43 -9.14 -3.82
CA GLY A 253 31.90 -9.42 -5.18
C GLY A 253 31.56 -10.81 -5.72
N LEU A 254 30.73 -11.62 -5.05
CA LEU A 254 30.35 -12.96 -5.53
C LEU A 254 29.71 -12.96 -6.93
N LEU A 255 29.03 -11.89 -7.30
CA LEU A 255 28.37 -11.76 -8.61
C LEU A 255 29.11 -10.83 -9.57
N LYS A 256 30.33 -10.39 -9.21
CA LYS A 256 31.07 -9.40 -9.99
C LYS A 256 31.30 -9.83 -11.44
N GLY A 257 30.84 -9.01 -12.38
CA GLY A 257 31.00 -9.22 -13.82
C GLY A 257 29.92 -10.09 -14.46
N LYS A 258 29.03 -10.72 -13.70
CA LYS A 258 27.90 -11.49 -14.27
C LYS A 258 26.82 -10.56 -14.82
N ASN A 259 26.16 -10.97 -15.88
CA ASN A 259 24.85 -10.43 -16.26
C ASN A 259 23.84 -10.72 -15.15
N ILE A 260 22.80 -9.91 -15.04
CA ILE A 260 21.81 -10.09 -13.99
C ILE A 260 20.39 -9.95 -14.50
N LEU A 261 19.53 -10.86 -14.05
CA LEU A 261 18.08 -10.81 -14.18
C LEU A 261 17.47 -10.62 -12.78
N PHE A 262 16.90 -9.46 -12.53
CA PHE A 262 16.02 -9.23 -11.40
C PHE A 262 14.59 -9.66 -11.77
N VAL A 263 13.99 -10.50 -10.96
CA VAL A 263 12.60 -10.96 -11.09
C VAL A 263 11.81 -10.43 -9.90
N GLN A 264 11.09 -9.34 -10.10
CA GLN A 264 10.11 -8.87 -9.16
C GLN A 264 8.80 -9.61 -9.43
N ALA A 265 8.55 -10.65 -8.63
CA ALA A 265 7.43 -11.57 -8.82
C ALA A 265 6.14 -11.02 -8.21
N GLU A 266 5.17 -10.72 -9.06
CA GLU A 266 3.85 -10.18 -8.67
C GLU A 266 3.14 -11.11 -7.69
N SER A 267 2.84 -10.60 -6.49
CA SER A 267 2.09 -11.31 -5.44
C SER A 267 2.66 -12.69 -5.07
N PHE A 268 3.95 -12.92 -5.29
CA PHE A 268 4.57 -14.19 -4.95
C PHE A 268 4.72 -14.34 -3.44
N ASN A 269 4.35 -15.51 -2.94
CA ASN A 269 4.59 -15.93 -1.56
C ASN A 269 5.03 -17.38 -1.55
N GLU A 270 5.90 -17.74 -0.62
CA GLU A 270 6.52 -19.06 -0.51
C GLU A 270 5.50 -20.20 -0.44
N PHE A 271 4.31 -20.00 0.13
CA PHE A 271 3.28 -21.04 0.17
C PHE A 271 2.73 -21.43 -1.22
N GLY A 272 2.99 -20.61 -2.26
CA GLY A 272 2.69 -20.93 -3.67
C GLY A 272 3.80 -21.67 -4.38
N MET A 273 4.92 -21.99 -3.70
CA MET A 273 6.02 -22.77 -4.24
C MET A 273 5.84 -24.25 -3.91
N ASP A 274 6.13 -25.12 -4.87
CA ASP A 274 5.99 -26.58 -4.73
C ASP A 274 7.02 -27.29 -5.62
N GLU A 275 7.71 -28.30 -5.08
CA GLU A 275 8.77 -29.03 -5.79
C GLU A 275 8.31 -29.63 -7.12
N ASP A 276 7.05 -30.11 -7.20
CA ASP A 276 6.50 -30.75 -8.40
C ASP A 276 5.81 -29.75 -9.34
N LEU A 277 5.19 -28.68 -8.78
CA LEU A 277 4.39 -27.73 -9.56
C LEU A 277 5.23 -26.53 -10.05
N THR A 278 6.21 -26.09 -9.24
CA THR A 278 7.11 -24.96 -9.56
C THR A 278 8.59 -25.33 -9.41
N PRO A 279 9.06 -26.37 -10.13
CA PRO A 279 10.39 -26.96 -9.91
C PRO A 279 11.55 -25.99 -10.19
N THR A 280 11.37 -25.02 -11.08
CA THR A 280 12.42 -24.05 -11.41
C THR A 280 12.59 -23.04 -10.27
N ILE A 281 11.51 -22.48 -9.75
CA ILE A 281 11.53 -21.57 -8.60
C ILE A 281 12.05 -22.31 -7.37
N TYR A 282 11.61 -23.54 -7.15
CA TYR A 282 12.11 -24.41 -6.08
C TYR A 282 13.63 -24.61 -6.17
N LYS A 283 14.15 -24.84 -7.39
CA LYS A 283 15.59 -24.97 -7.65
C LYS A 283 16.32 -23.66 -7.31
N LEU A 284 15.85 -22.48 -7.77
CA LEU A 284 16.48 -21.20 -7.48
C LEU A 284 16.64 -20.97 -5.97
N LYS A 285 15.63 -21.32 -5.18
CA LYS A 285 15.67 -21.24 -3.72
C LYS A 285 16.71 -22.15 -3.10
N HIS A 286 16.73 -23.43 -3.51
CA HIS A 286 17.48 -24.47 -2.83
C HIS A 286 18.92 -24.67 -3.35
N GLU A 287 19.23 -24.18 -4.54
CA GLU A 287 20.57 -24.24 -5.13
C GLU A 287 21.29 -22.88 -5.16
N GLY A 288 20.70 -21.83 -4.58
CA GLY A 288 21.25 -20.50 -4.47
C GLY A 288 21.39 -20.02 -3.01
N ILE A 289 21.54 -18.72 -2.85
CA ILE A 289 21.45 -18.06 -1.54
C ILE A 289 19.97 -17.73 -1.29
N ASN A 290 19.40 -18.35 -0.26
CA ASN A 290 18.04 -18.07 0.17
C ASN A 290 18.05 -17.16 1.41
N ILE A 291 17.39 -16.00 1.32
CA ILE A 291 17.16 -15.10 2.46
C ILE A 291 15.73 -15.33 2.94
N SER A 292 15.58 -16.24 3.92
CA SER A 292 14.29 -16.82 4.32
C SER A 292 13.43 -15.94 5.24
N ASN A 293 13.93 -14.80 5.70
CA ASN A 293 13.17 -13.79 6.46
C ASN A 293 13.13 -12.46 5.70
N PHE A 294 13.03 -12.52 4.38
CA PHE A 294 12.87 -11.33 3.55
C PHE A 294 11.39 -10.97 3.45
N ASN A 295 11.06 -9.76 3.83
CA ASN A 295 9.68 -9.30 3.94
C ASN A 295 9.47 -8.05 3.09
N THR A 296 8.38 -8.02 2.35
CA THR A 296 8.01 -6.86 1.54
C THR A 296 6.83 -6.13 2.15
N PRO A 297 6.99 -4.88 2.59
CA PRO A 297 5.89 -4.11 3.16
C PRO A 297 4.85 -3.79 2.07
N ALA A 298 3.58 -4.10 2.33
CA ALA A 298 2.48 -3.74 1.45
C ALA A 298 2.12 -2.26 1.66
N LEU A 299 2.73 -1.35 0.88
CA LEU A 299 2.46 0.08 0.93
C LEU A 299 1.35 0.50 -0.05
N SER A 300 1.00 1.79 -0.06
CA SER A 300 -0.13 2.32 -0.83
C SER A 300 -0.04 2.10 -2.34
N GLY A 301 1.16 2.13 -2.90
CA GLY A 301 1.43 1.93 -4.33
C GLY A 301 1.72 0.49 -4.70
N SER A 302 1.62 -0.46 -3.76
CA SER A 302 1.82 -1.89 -4.04
C SER A 302 3.11 -2.18 -4.81
N THR A 303 2.98 -2.82 -5.98
CA THR A 303 4.05 -3.16 -6.91
C THR A 303 4.98 -1.98 -7.21
N SER A 304 4.43 -0.78 -7.47
CA SER A 304 5.24 0.41 -7.79
C SER A 304 6.05 0.94 -6.61
N ASP A 305 5.57 0.77 -5.38
CA ASP A 305 6.33 1.15 -4.19
C ASP A 305 7.48 0.16 -3.94
N SER A 306 7.27 -1.11 -4.25
CA SER A 306 8.31 -2.15 -4.19
C SER A 306 9.38 -1.93 -5.28
N GLU A 307 8.97 -1.62 -6.53
CA GLU A 307 9.86 -1.19 -7.60
C GLU A 307 10.76 -0.03 -7.14
N PHE A 308 10.14 0.99 -6.54
CA PHE A 308 10.84 2.17 -6.08
C PHE A 308 11.84 1.86 -4.95
N MET A 309 11.40 1.12 -3.94
CA MET A 309 12.22 0.80 -2.77
C MET A 309 13.42 -0.09 -3.14
N ALA A 310 13.21 -1.12 -3.98
CA ALA A 310 14.28 -1.97 -4.48
C ALA A 310 15.33 -1.17 -5.29
N ASN A 311 14.87 -0.19 -6.07
CA ASN A 311 15.76 0.61 -6.93
C ASN A 311 16.45 1.76 -6.22
N THR A 312 15.97 2.26 -5.08
CA THR A 312 16.48 3.49 -4.45
C THR A 312 16.93 3.33 -3.02
N SER A 313 16.51 2.26 -2.34
CA SER A 313 16.67 2.11 -0.88
C SER A 313 16.09 3.30 -0.09
N ILE A 314 14.95 3.84 -0.56
CA ILE A 314 14.18 4.90 0.08
C ILE A 314 12.74 4.39 0.29
N VAL A 315 12.20 4.52 1.50
CA VAL A 315 10.83 4.08 1.78
C VAL A 315 9.83 5.02 1.11
N PRO A 316 8.90 4.52 0.29
CA PRO A 316 7.80 5.30 -0.25
C PRO A 316 6.97 5.95 0.85
N SER A 317 6.50 7.16 0.61
CA SER A 317 5.67 7.87 1.59
C SER A 317 4.31 7.21 1.75
N SER A 318 3.92 6.89 2.97
CA SER A 318 2.58 6.39 3.31
C SER A 318 1.46 7.45 3.19
N GLU A 319 1.76 8.67 2.69
CA GLU A 319 0.78 9.76 2.56
C GLU A 319 -0.27 9.54 1.46
N GLY A 320 -0.32 8.34 0.88
CA GLY A 320 -1.45 7.84 0.12
C GLY A 320 -1.41 8.02 -1.38
N GLU A 321 -0.49 8.80 -1.95
CA GLU A 321 -0.31 8.88 -3.41
C GLU A 321 0.91 8.04 -3.80
N PRO A 322 0.80 7.10 -4.76
CA PRO A 322 1.93 6.29 -5.17
C PRO A 322 3.14 7.14 -5.56
N VAL A 323 4.32 6.68 -5.16
CA VAL A 323 5.59 7.38 -5.36
C VAL A 323 5.85 7.71 -6.83
N CYS A 324 5.47 6.81 -7.72
CA CYS A 324 5.64 6.91 -9.17
C CYS A 324 4.89 8.09 -9.82
N TYR A 325 3.86 8.62 -9.19
CA TYR A 325 3.16 9.82 -9.65
C TYR A 325 3.64 11.06 -8.93
N LYS A 326 3.70 11.00 -7.61
CA LYS A 326 3.95 12.17 -6.78
C LYS A 326 5.39 12.64 -6.83
N TYR A 327 6.33 11.70 -6.88
CA TYR A 327 7.75 11.98 -6.74
C TYR A 327 8.58 11.61 -7.97
N VAL A 328 7.95 11.34 -9.11
CA VAL A 328 8.62 11.01 -10.38
C VAL A 328 9.63 12.09 -10.84
N ASN A 329 9.44 13.33 -10.43
CA ASN A 329 10.33 14.44 -10.80
C ASN A 329 11.46 14.69 -9.78
N ASN A 330 11.51 13.93 -8.70
CA ASN A 330 12.55 14.06 -7.70
C ASN A 330 13.90 13.54 -8.23
N THR A 331 14.97 13.94 -7.57
CA THR A 331 16.34 13.54 -7.86
C THR A 331 16.71 12.30 -7.04
N TYR A 332 17.23 11.28 -7.70
CA TYR A 332 17.69 10.02 -7.09
C TYR A 332 19.12 9.74 -7.53
N PRO A 333 20.14 10.23 -6.77
CA PRO A 333 21.55 10.14 -7.20
C PRO A 333 22.08 8.72 -7.20
N VAL A 334 21.62 7.88 -6.27
CA VAL A 334 21.97 6.46 -6.21
C VAL A 334 20.74 5.64 -6.50
N THR A 335 20.79 4.89 -7.59
CA THR A 335 19.75 3.92 -7.99
C THR A 335 20.42 2.63 -8.47
N LEU A 336 19.66 1.54 -8.47
CA LEU A 336 20.16 0.26 -8.97
C LEU A 336 20.68 0.40 -10.43
N ALA A 337 19.87 1.03 -11.31
CA ALA A 337 20.25 1.24 -12.70
C ALA A 337 21.53 2.10 -12.84
N ASN A 338 21.65 3.21 -12.09
CA ASN A 338 22.83 4.06 -12.16
C ASN A 338 24.10 3.31 -11.71
N LEU A 339 24.01 2.50 -10.64
CA LEU A 339 25.15 1.69 -10.18
C LEU A 339 25.65 0.73 -11.27
N PHE A 340 24.75 0.06 -11.96
CA PHE A 340 25.13 -0.85 -13.05
C PHE A 340 25.65 -0.09 -14.28
N LYS A 341 25.06 1.03 -14.65
CA LYS A 341 25.54 1.88 -15.78
C LYS A 341 26.92 2.43 -15.54
N GLU A 342 27.23 2.91 -14.34
CA GLU A 342 28.56 3.39 -13.96
C GLU A 342 29.63 2.29 -14.09
N ASN A 343 29.20 1.02 -14.03
CA ASN A 343 30.06 -0.15 -14.22
C ASN A 343 29.96 -0.78 -15.63
N GLY A 344 29.37 -0.05 -16.59
CA GLY A 344 29.38 -0.40 -18.02
C GLY A 344 28.26 -1.34 -18.47
N TYR A 345 27.21 -1.55 -17.66
CA TYR A 345 26.07 -2.36 -18.05
C TYR A 345 25.04 -1.54 -18.84
N THR A 346 24.38 -2.22 -19.77
CA THR A 346 23.11 -1.76 -20.34
C THR A 346 21.99 -2.15 -19.38
N THR A 347 21.10 -1.22 -19.06
CA THR A 347 20.06 -1.40 -18.05
C THR A 347 18.67 -1.32 -18.68
N ILE A 348 17.93 -2.43 -18.63
CA ILE A 348 16.62 -2.55 -19.25
C ILE A 348 15.61 -2.98 -18.18
N ALA A 349 14.45 -2.32 -18.13
CA ALA A 349 13.33 -2.77 -17.33
C ALA A 349 12.16 -3.24 -18.23
N ILE A 350 11.41 -4.23 -17.76
CA ILE A 350 10.36 -4.88 -18.55
C ILE A 350 9.15 -5.14 -17.66
N HIS A 351 7.96 -4.92 -18.21
CA HIS A 351 6.69 -5.28 -17.56
C HIS A 351 5.71 -5.90 -18.54
N ASN A 352 4.97 -6.90 -18.07
CA ASN A 352 4.03 -7.66 -18.90
C ASN A 352 2.73 -6.91 -19.23
N ASN A 353 2.47 -5.78 -18.59
CA ASN A 353 1.30 -4.94 -18.79
C ASN A 353 1.73 -3.57 -19.35
N TYR A 354 0.79 -2.63 -19.48
CA TYR A 354 1.04 -1.29 -20.06
C TYR A 354 1.97 -0.44 -19.17
N GLY A 355 2.99 0.14 -19.76
CA GLY A 355 3.96 1.00 -19.07
C GLY A 355 3.40 2.35 -18.59
N ASN A 356 2.21 2.76 -19.08
CA ASN A 356 1.50 3.91 -18.55
C ASN A 356 0.93 3.64 -17.15
N TYR A 357 0.67 2.38 -16.83
CA TYR A 357 0.23 1.99 -15.50
C TYR A 357 1.35 2.28 -14.50
N TYR A 358 1.03 2.91 -13.37
CA TYR A 358 2.01 3.43 -12.41
C TYR A 358 3.08 4.36 -13.00
N ASN A 359 2.75 5.02 -14.14
CA ASN A 359 3.66 5.99 -14.76
C ASN A 359 5.09 5.46 -15.01
N ARG A 360 5.21 4.16 -15.26
CA ARG A 360 6.49 3.43 -15.32
C ARG A 360 7.46 3.99 -16.36
N PHE A 361 6.97 4.38 -17.55
CA PHE A 361 7.84 4.99 -18.56
C PHE A 361 8.64 6.19 -18.02
N ASN A 362 7.97 7.07 -17.25
CA ASN A 362 8.64 8.23 -16.68
C ASN A 362 9.46 7.86 -15.43
N MET A 363 8.96 6.93 -14.60
CA MET A 363 9.63 6.56 -13.36
C MET A 363 10.92 5.80 -13.63
N PHE A 364 10.92 4.78 -14.50
CA PHE A 364 12.13 4.03 -14.84
C PHE A 364 13.16 4.87 -15.57
N ALA A 365 12.73 5.79 -16.46
CA ALA A 365 13.62 6.80 -17.02
C ALA A 365 14.25 7.69 -15.94
N ARG A 366 13.49 8.08 -14.90
CA ARG A 366 14.00 8.87 -13.76
C ARG A 366 14.96 8.07 -12.88
N LEU A 367 14.74 6.77 -12.72
CA LEU A 367 15.63 5.85 -12.01
C LEU A 367 16.92 5.55 -12.79
N GLY A 368 17.01 5.99 -14.04
CA GLY A 368 18.24 5.92 -14.83
C GLY A 368 18.34 4.74 -15.80
N TYR A 369 17.30 3.94 -15.98
CA TYR A 369 17.28 2.86 -16.98
C TYR A 369 17.47 3.40 -18.39
N ASP A 370 18.20 2.66 -19.23
CA ASP A 370 18.40 2.99 -20.63
C ASP A 370 17.12 2.81 -21.43
N ASP A 371 16.40 1.69 -21.15
CA ASP A 371 15.14 1.36 -21.81
C ASP A 371 14.11 0.77 -20.82
N PHE A 372 12.84 1.01 -21.13
CA PHE A 372 11.70 0.34 -20.48
C PHE A 372 10.79 -0.24 -21.55
N TYR A 373 10.58 -1.55 -21.52
CA TYR A 373 9.69 -2.26 -22.43
C TYR A 373 8.43 -2.75 -21.70
N ASP A 374 7.30 -2.52 -22.32
CA ASP A 374 6.01 -3.03 -21.88
C ASP A 374 5.43 -4.05 -22.88
N CYS A 375 4.24 -4.59 -22.63
CA CYS A 375 3.59 -5.53 -23.55
C CYS A 375 3.49 -4.97 -24.99
N THR A 376 3.27 -3.67 -25.17
CA THR A 376 3.15 -3.05 -26.50
C THR A 376 4.48 -3.00 -27.24
N SER A 377 5.59 -2.94 -26.54
CA SER A 377 6.94 -2.98 -27.11
C SER A 377 7.23 -4.33 -27.82
N PHE A 378 6.53 -5.38 -27.41
CA PHE A 378 6.56 -6.69 -28.03
C PHE A 378 5.43 -6.93 -29.07
N GLY A 379 4.66 -5.87 -29.40
CA GLY A 379 3.55 -5.93 -30.34
C GLY A 379 2.28 -6.57 -29.77
N MET A 380 2.16 -6.65 -28.46
CA MET A 380 1.00 -7.18 -27.76
C MET A 380 0.04 -6.06 -27.36
N MET A 381 -1.27 -6.35 -27.30
CA MET A 381 -2.31 -5.33 -27.12
C MET A 381 -2.99 -5.38 -25.75
N ASP A 382 -2.70 -6.42 -24.96
CA ASP A 382 -3.26 -6.62 -23.63
C ASP A 382 -2.17 -7.11 -22.67
N GLU A 383 -2.44 -7.16 -21.36
CA GLU A 383 -1.58 -7.80 -20.36
C GLU A 383 -1.26 -9.24 -20.77
N ARG A 384 -0.05 -9.67 -20.47
CA ARG A 384 0.46 -10.98 -20.90
C ARG A 384 0.93 -11.82 -19.74
N SER A 385 0.80 -13.13 -19.92
CA SER A 385 1.33 -14.09 -18.97
C SER A 385 2.86 -14.00 -18.89
N ASP A 386 3.41 -14.48 -17.78
CA ASP A 386 4.84 -14.47 -17.58
C ASP A 386 5.56 -15.36 -18.59
N LEU A 387 4.94 -16.48 -18.97
CA LEU A 387 5.47 -17.37 -20.01
C LEU A 387 5.58 -16.66 -21.36
N GLU A 388 4.56 -15.91 -21.79
CA GLU A 388 4.57 -15.19 -23.08
C GLU A 388 5.69 -14.14 -23.15
N ILE A 389 5.97 -13.46 -22.05
CA ILE A 389 7.07 -12.48 -21.96
C ILE A 389 8.41 -13.21 -21.77
N GLY A 390 8.48 -14.25 -20.95
CA GLY A 390 9.66 -15.09 -20.76
C GLY A 390 10.22 -15.64 -22.07
N GLU A 391 9.32 -16.03 -23.01
CA GLU A 391 9.69 -16.43 -24.37
C GLU A 391 10.39 -15.31 -25.19
N LYS A 392 10.21 -14.04 -24.82
CA LYS A 392 10.94 -12.92 -25.43
C LYS A 392 12.23 -12.64 -24.69
N LEU A 393 12.20 -12.65 -23.36
CA LEU A 393 13.34 -12.37 -22.50
C LEU A 393 14.48 -13.36 -22.71
N LYS A 394 14.18 -14.65 -22.95
CA LYS A 394 15.20 -15.67 -23.18
C LYS A 394 16.18 -15.32 -24.32
N TYR A 395 15.69 -14.65 -25.38
CA TYR A 395 16.55 -14.22 -26.48
C TYR A 395 17.31 -12.93 -26.14
N ILE A 396 16.69 -11.98 -25.43
CA ILE A 396 17.37 -10.75 -24.98
C ILE A 396 18.58 -11.12 -24.10
N ILE A 397 18.40 -12.07 -23.18
CA ILE A 397 19.44 -12.52 -22.27
C ILE A 397 20.51 -13.35 -23.00
N ALA A 398 20.10 -14.30 -23.85
CA ALA A 398 21.00 -15.22 -24.52
C ALA A 398 21.84 -14.55 -25.62
N ASP A 399 21.29 -13.54 -26.28
CA ASP A 399 21.93 -12.84 -27.39
C ASP A 399 22.74 -11.59 -26.93
N ALA A 400 22.73 -11.26 -25.62
CA ALA A 400 23.48 -10.12 -25.11
C ALA A 400 24.97 -10.36 -25.20
N ASP A 401 25.67 -9.59 -26.05
CA ASP A 401 27.12 -9.56 -26.22
C ASP A 401 27.82 -8.41 -25.43
N TYR A 402 27.07 -7.80 -24.51
CA TYR A 402 27.45 -6.71 -23.62
C TYR A 402 26.97 -7.00 -22.19
N PRO A 403 27.56 -6.39 -21.15
CA PRO A 403 27.06 -6.54 -19.79
C PRO A 403 25.63 -6.06 -19.67
N LEU A 404 24.73 -6.95 -19.22
CA LEU A 404 23.29 -6.73 -19.18
C LEU A 404 22.77 -6.77 -17.74
N MET A 405 22.03 -5.73 -17.38
CA MET A 405 21.17 -5.69 -16.19
C MET A 405 19.72 -5.59 -16.64
N LEU A 406 18.93 -6.61 -16.35
CA LEU A 406 17.53 -6.68 -16.72
C LEU A 406 16.65 -6.76 -15.47
N TYR A 407 15.66 -5.88 -15.38
CA TYR A 407 14.70 -5.83 -14.27
C TYR A 407 13.31 -6.17 -14.81
N TRP A 408 12.81 -7.36 -14.47
CA TRP A 408 11.54 -7.86 -14.95
C TRP A 408 10.49 -7.81 -13.83
N ILE A 409 9.40 -7.07 -14.09
CA ILE A 409 8.22 -6.98 -13.26
C ILE A 409 7.19 -7.93 -13.85
N THR A 410 6.90 -9.03 -13.18
CA THR A 410 5.98 -10.06 -13.67
C THR A 410 4.52 -9.65 -13.53
N TYR A 411 3.59 -10.48 -13.99
CA TYR A 411 2.16 -10.15 -13.97
C TYR A 411 1.23 -11.32 -13.65
N SER A 412 1.59 -12.56 -13.99
CA SER A 412 0.69 -13.72 -13.86
C SER A 412 0.13 -13.87 -12.44
N GLY A 413 0.93 -13.58 -11.41
CA GLY A 413 0.51 -13.60 -10.01
C GLY A 413 -0.58 -12.58 -9.63
N HIS A 414 -0.89 -11.60 -10.51
CA HIS A 414 -1.88 -10.57 -10.21
C HIS A 414 -3.30 -11.13 -10.09
N GLN A 415 -4.07 -10.62 -9.10
CA GLN A 415 -5.50 -10.93 -9.00
C GLN A 415 -6.27 -10.49 -10.28
N PRO A 416 -7.48 -11.04 -10.60
CA PRO A 416 -8.26 -11.96 -9.77
C PRO A 416 -7.73 -13.40 -9.81
N TYR A 417 -8.07 -14.18 -8.76
CA TYR A 417 -7.71 -15.61 -8.71
C TYR A 417 -8.89 -16.46 -9.17
N THR A 418 -9.12 -16.44 -10.49
CA THR A 418 -10.15 -17.24 -11.16
C THR A 418 -9.51 -18.18 -12.19
N LEU A 419 -10.22 -19.25 -12.54
CA LEU A 419 -9.67 -20.27 -13.46
C LEU A 419 -9.58 -19.80 -14.93
N ASP A 420 -10.12 -18.63 -15.27
CA ASP A 420 -10.08 -18.00 -16.59
C ASP A 420 -9.15 -16.79 -16.65
N SER A 421 -8.40 -16.50 -15.57
CA SER A 421 -7.47 -15.36 -15.53
C SER A 421 -6.16 -15.64 -16.26
N VAL A 422 -5.43 -14.57 -16.59
CA VAL A 422 -4.11 -14.62 -17.24
C VAL A 422 -3.15 -15.52 -16.44
N GLY A 423 -2.35 -16.31 -17.11
CA GLY A 423 -1.40 -17.25 -16.50
C GLY A 423 -2.02 -18.58 -16.04
N VAL A 424 -3.34 -18.78 -16.16
CA VAL A 424 -4.00 -20.05 -15.82
C VAL A 424 -4.25 -20.89 -17.08
N SER A 425 -3.76 -22.13 -17.10
CA SER A 425 -4.04 -23.09 -18.16
C SER A 425 -4.85 -24.29 -17.65
N GLU A 426 -5.66 -24.90 -18.54
CA GLU A 426 -6.41 -26.11 -18.18
C GLU A 426 -5.48 -27.26 -17.74
N GLU A 427 -4.30 -27.38 -18.35
CA GLU A 427 -3.30 -28.39 -18.01
C GLU A 427 -2.77 -28.23 -16.59
N ASP A 428 -2.53 -26.98 -16.17
CA ASP A 428 -2.06 -26.67 -14.81
C ASP A 428 -3.15 -26.96 -13.78
N VAL A 429 -4.39 -26.57 -14.07
CA VAL A 429 -5.54 -26.87 -13.22
C VAL A 429 -5.68 -28.40 -13.01
N GLU A 430 -5.54 -29.20 -14.07
CA GLU A 430 -5.57 -30.67 -13.96
C GLU A 430 -4.44 -31.22 -13.09
N LYS A 431 -3.20 -30.71 -13.26
CA LYS A 431 -2.04 -31.12 -12.44
C LYS A 431 -2.23 -30.77 -10.97
N ILE A 432 -2.68 -29.55 -10.69
CA ILE A 432 -2.91 -29.09 -9.31
C ILE A 432 -3.99 -29.93 -8.64
N ARG A 433 -5.11 -30.16 -9.32
CA ARG A 433 -6.21 -30.98 -8.79
C ARG A 433 -5.86 -32.46 -8.64
N ALA A 434 -4.93 -32.96 -9.44
CA ALA A 434 -4.40 -34.32 -9.25
C ALA A 434 -3.60 -34.45 -7.94
N LYS A 435 -2.90 -33.39 -7.51
CA LYS A 435 -2.13 -33.34 -6.27
C LYS A 435 -2.99 -32.92 -5.08
N TYR A 436 -3.87 -31.93 -5.27
CA TYR A 436 -4.74 -31.33 -4.25
C TYR A 436 -6.21 -31.35 -4.72
N PRO A 437 -6.92 -32.50 -4.60
CA PRO A 437 -8.25 -32.68 -5.22
C PRO A 437 -9.34 -31.76 -4.68
N GLU A 438 -9.25 -31.35 -3.41
CA GLU A 438 -10.26 -30.55 -2.71
C GLU A 438 -9.90 -29.05 -2.64
N LEU A 439 -8.81 -28.63 -3.31
CA LEU A 439 -8.33 -27.26 -3.24
C LEU A 439 -9.35 -26.28 -3.87
N ASP A 440 -9.63 -25.20 -3.19
CA ASP A 440 -10.50 -24.11 -3.65
C ASP A 440 -9.97 -23.49 -4.96
N ASP A 441 -10.87 -23.09 -5.86
CA ASP A 441 -10.53 -22.54 -7.17
C ASP A 441 -9.57 -21.33 -7.10
N ARG A 442 -9.63 -20.53 -6.04
CA ARG A 442 -8.73 -19.39 -5.81
C ARG A 442 -7.28 -19.87 -5.67
N TYR A 443 -7.04 -20.88 -4.87
CA TYR A 443 -5.70 -21.43 -4.65
C TYR A 443 -5.22 -22.23 -5.85
N VAL A 444 -6.13 -22.92 -6.56
CA VAL A 444 -5.80 -23.56 -7.85
C VAL A 444 -5.31 -22.50 -8.83
N SER A 445 -6.02 -21.37 -8.95
CA SER A 445 -5.60 -20.26 -9.80
C SER A 445 -4.26 -19.69 -9.36
N PHE A 446 -4.04 -19.48 -8.05
CA PHE A 446 -2.78 -18.97 -7.50
C PHE A 446 -1.59 -19.88 -7.85
N PHE A 447 -1.71 -21.19 -7.65
CA PHE A 447 -0.67 -22.15 -8.06
C PHE A 447 -0.44 -22.13 -9.57
N ALA A 448 -1.51 -22.13 -10.39
CA ALA A 448 -1.38 -22.12 -11.84
C ALA A 448 -0.61 -20.89 -12.35
N LYS A 449 -0.84 -19.73 -11.74
CA LYS A 449 -0.12 -18.48 -12.04
C LYS A 449 1.37 -18.56 -11.67
N ASN A 450 1.71 -19.18 -10.53
CA ASN A 450 3.10 -19.43 -10.15
C ASN A 450 3.76 -20.47 -11.08
N MET A 451 3.02 -21.47 -11.57
CA MET A 451 3.50 -22.43 -12.56
C MET A 451 3.78 -21.75 -13.92
N ASP A 452 3.01 -20.72 -14.27
CA ASP A 452 3.26 -19.92 -15.49
C ASP A 452 4.59 -19.17 -15.39
N LEU A 453 4.86 -18.53 -14.26
CA LEU A 453 6.15 -17.88 -13.98
C LEU A 453 7.31 -18.90 -13.94
N ASP A 454 7.10 -20.05 -13.31
CA ASP A 454 8.09 -21.13 -13.25
C ASP A 454 8.53 -21.59 -14.65
N ARG A 455 7.56 -21.80 -15.55
CA ARG A 455 7.86 -22.15 -16.96
C ARG A 455 8.61 -21.05 -17.69
N ALA A 456 8.26 -19.79 -17.44
CA ALA A 456 8.98 -18.63 -18.02
C ALA A 456 10.45 -18.62 -17.61
N LEU A 457 10.72 -18.82 -16.32
CA LEU A 457 12.09 -18.93 -15.81
C LEU A 457 12.83 -20.14 -16.38
N LYS A 458 12.15 -21.27 -16.50
CA LYS A 458 12.72 -22.46 -17.13
C LYS A 458 13.13 -22.19 -18.57
N GLU A 459 12.28 -21.57 -19.38
CA GLU A 459 12.59 -21.21 -20.78
C GLU A 459 13.80 -20.26 -20.87
N ILE A 460 13.92 -19.30 -19.95
CA ILE A 460 15.06 -18.39 -19.88
C ILE A 460 16.35 -19.16 -19.56
N MET A 461 16.31 -20.03 -18.54
CA MET A 461 17.47 -20.79 -18.09
C MET A 461 17.90 -21.82 -19.14
N ASP A 462 16.95 -22.56 -19.74
CA ASP A 462 17.23 -23.54 -20.80
C ASP A 462 17.88 -22.87 -22.02
N GLN A 463 17.42 -21.69 -22.42
CA GLN A 463 18.00 -20.95 -23.52
C GLN A 463 19.40 -20.45 -23.18
N ALA A 464 19.61 -19.93 -21.97
CA ALA A 464 20.92 -19.48 -21.50
C ALA A 464 21.93 -20.65 -21.41
N GLU A 465 21.48 -21.83 -20.98
CA GLU A 465 22.29 -23.06 -20.99
C GLU A 465 22.64 -23.46 -22.43
N TYR A 466 21.65 -23.48 -23.34
CA TYR A 466 21.85 -23.83 -24.74
C TYR A 466 22.87 -22.91 -25.43
N THR A 467 22.89 -21.63 -25.13
CA THR A 467 23.84 -20.67 -25.69
C THR A 467 25.17 -20.59 -24.93
N GLY A 468 25.26 -21.26 -23.77
CA GLY A 468 26.45 -21.23 -22.91
C GLY A 468 26.62 -19.92 -22.13
N THR A 469 25.54 -19.15 -21.96
CA THR A 469 25.53 -17.87 -21.22
C THR A 469 25.08 -18.01 -19.77
N LEU A 470 24.54 -19.18 -19.38
CA LEU A 470 24.00 -19.43 -18.03
C LEU A 470 25.07 -19.25 -16.93
N ASP A 471 26.32 -19.66 -17.18
CA ASP A 471 27.41 -19.49 -16.21
C ASP A 471 27.77 -18.02 -15.95
N ASN A 472 27.38 -17.13 -16.87
CA ASN A 472 27.55 -15.68 -16.70
C ASN A 472 26.25 -14.95 -16.34
N LEU A 473 25.22 -15.67 -15.88
CA LEU A 473 23.93 -15.12 -15.50
C LEU A 473 23.69 -15.31 -14.00
N ALA A 474 23.40 -14.23 -13.30
CA ALA A 474 22.80 -14.25 -11.97
C ALA A 474 21.30 -13.98 -12.07
N ILE A 475 20.50 -14.68 -11.29
CA ILE A 475 19.04 -14.47 -11.15
C ILE A 475 18.77 -14.07 -9.71
N VAL A 476 18.12 -12.93 -9.53
CA VAL A 476 17.69 -12.44 -8.22
C VAL A 476 16.16 -12.36 -8.25
N PHE A 477 15.53 -13.22 -7.48
CA PHE A 477 14.07 -13.39 -7.44
C PHE A 477 13.53 -12.93 -6.08
N PHE A 478 12.49 -12.10 -6.08
CA PHE A 478 11.79 -11.68 -4.86
C PHE A 478 10.31 -11.39 -5.14
N GLY A 479 9.45 -11.67 -4.15
CA GLY A 479 8.05 -11.26 -4.19
C GLY A 479 7.91 -9.75 -3.96
N ASP A 480 6.99 -9.10 -4.67
CA ASP A 480 6.84 -7.64 -4.61
C ASP A 480 5.99 -7.18 -3.42
N HIS A 481 5.02 -7.96 -3.01
CA HIS A 481 4.16 -7.72 -1.85
C HIS A 481 3.36 -8.97 -1.49
N ILE A 482 2.69 -8.92 -0.34
CA ILE A 482 1.76 -9.96 0.09
C ILE A 482 0.68 -10.23 -0.97
N VAL A 483 0.19 -11.46 -1.01
CA VAL A 483 -0.90 -11.88 -1.91
C VAL A 483 -2.15 -11.06 -1.58
N LYS A 484 -2.69 -10.36 -2.58
CA LYS A 484 -3.91 -9.53 -2.46
C LYS A 484 -5.07 -10.19 -3.17
N GLY A 485 -6.29 -9.97 -2.67
CA GLY A 485 -7.51 -10.51 -3.29
C GLY A 485 -7.85 -11.95 -2.88
N MET A 486 -7.02 -12.61 -2.08
CA MET A 486 -7.42 -13.71 -1.22
C MET A 486 -7.81 -13.13 0.13
N GLU A 487 -8.92 -13.58 0.75
CA GLU A 487 -9.36 -13.02 2.02
C GLU A 487 -8.19 -12.90 3.00
N TYR A 488 -7.93 -11.67 3.43
CA TYR A 488 -6.72 -11.21 4.11
C TYR A 488 -6.35 -11.99 5.40
N GLN A 489 -7.23 -12.85 5.88
CA GLN A 489 -7.15 -13.29 7.26
C GLN A 489 -6.31 -14.52 7.52
N ASN A 490 -5.54 -15.01 6.78
CA ASN A 490 -4.74 -16.22 6.96
C ASN A 490 -5.10 -17.18 5.83
N CYS A 491 -4.18 -17.53 5.07
CA CYS A 491 -4.34 -18.70 4.22
C CYS A 491 -4.52 -20.00 5.04
N ASP A 492 -5.15 -19.90 6.24
CA ASP A 492 -5.39 -21.05 7.13
C ASP A 492 -6.21 -22.11 6.42
N ASP A 493 -7.21 -21.69 5.63
CA ASP A 493 -8.00 -22.59 4.79
C ASP A 493 -7.17 -23.26 3.69
N PHE A 494 -6.16 -22.58 3.16
CA PHE A 494 -5.18 -23.15 2.23
C PHE A 494 -4.36 -24.26 2.91
N PHE A 495 -3.80 -23.98 4.11
CA PHE A 495 -3.00 -24.96 4.85
C PHE A 495 -3.84 -26.16 5.30
N GLU A 496 -5.10 -25.94 5.68
CA GLU A 496 -6.06 -27.01 5.98
C GLU A 496 -6.33 -27.89 4.75
N GLN A 497 -6.53 -27.28 3.57
CA GLN A 497 -6.85 -28.00 2.34
C GLN A 497 -5.65 -28.74 1.74
N THR A 498 -4.45 -28.19 1.89
CA THR A 498 -3.21 -28.80 1.34
C THR A 498 -2.55 -29.76 2.32
N GLY A 499 -2.83 -29.65 3.61
CA GLY A 499 -2.12 -30.39 4.67
C GLY A 499 -0.68 -29.91 4.89
N LEU A 500 -0.27 -28.78 4.30
CA LEU A 500 1.03 -28.15 4.56
C LEU A 500 1.03 -27.53 5.94
N GLU A 501 2.21 -27.49 6.57
CA GLU A 501 2.35 -26.79 7.85
C GLU A 501 2.44 -25.28 7.61
N ASN A 502 1.76 -24.50 8.46
CA ASN A 502 1.84 -23.04 8.39
C ASN A 502 3.13 -22.54 9.07
N PHE A 503 4.23 -22.56 8.33
CA PHE A 503 5.52 -21.96 8.75
C PHE A 503 5.69 -20.53 8.22
N TYR A 504 4.79 -20.10 7.32
CA TYR A 504 4.94 -18.87 6.58
C TYR A 504 4.23 -17.73 7.29
N THR A 505 4.89 -16.60 7.41
CA THR A 505 4.20 -15.37 7.76
C THR A 505 3.58 -14.79 6.49
N PHE A 506 2.49 -14.07 6.64
CA PHE A 506 1.78 -13.46 5.50
C PHE A 506 2.66 -12.46 4.73
N ASN A 507 3.73 -11.95 5.35
CA ASN A 507 4.66 -10.99 4.76
C ASN A 507 5.91 -11.62 4.14
N ASP A 508 6.13 -12.92 4.30
CA ASP A 508 7.28 -13.60 3.71
C ASP A 508 7.10 -13.67 2.20
N THR A 509 7.93 -12.92 1.51
CA THR A 509 7.95 -12.87 0.05
C THR A 509 9.20 -13.51 -0.53
N ASP A 510 10.10 -13.96 0.32
CA ASP A 510 11.41 -14.55 0.02
C ASP A 510 12.31 -13.72 -0.92
N LEU A 511 13.60 -13.94 -0.82
CA LEU A 511 14.59 -13.43 -1.75
C LEU A 511 15.59 -14.54 -2.08
N PHE A 512 15.66 -14.94 -3.34
CA PHE A 512 16.60 -15.94 -3.84
C PHE A 512 17.64 -15.29 -4.73
N ILE A 513 18.90 -15.68 -4.59
CA ILE A 513 20.02 -15.24 -5.42
C ILE A 513 20.68 -16.50 -5.98
N TYR A 514 20.58 -16.69 -7.28
CA TYR A 514 21.08 -17.88 -7.96
C TYR A 514 22.12 -17.52 -9.02
N ALA A 515 23.22 -18.28 -9.04
CA ALA A 515 24.11 -18.42 -10.18
C ALA A 515 24.74 -19.82 -10.11
N THR A 516 25.17 -20.37 -11.25
CA THR A 516 25.66 -21.76 -11.36
C THR A 516 26.89 -22.07 -10.48
N ASP A 517 27.63 -21.07 -10.07
CA ASP A 517 28.86 -21.16 -9.27
C ASP A 517 28.68 -20.71 -7.81
N LEU A 518 27.45 -20.42 -7.38
CA LEU A 518 27.15 -20.14 -5.99
C LEU A 518 26.95 -21.45 -5.22
N GLU A 519 27.48 -21.48 -3.99
CA GLU A 519 27.15 -22.55 -3.04
C GLU A 519 25.81 -22.24 -2.36
N PRO A 520 24.93 -23.25 -2.19
CA PRO A 520 23.67 -23.06 -1.51
C PRO A 520 23.85 -22.59 -0.06
N VAL A 521 23.19 -21.50 0.31
CA VAL A 521 23.23 -20.94 1.66
C VAL A 521 21.82 -20.47 2.05
N GLU A 522 21.37 -20.87 3.23
CA GLU A 522 20.21 -20.28 3.86
C GLU A 522 20.64 -19.20 4.85
N TYR A 523 20.07 -18.00 4.69
CA TYR A 523 20.38 -16.82 5.48
C TYR A 523 19.11 -16.25 6.08
N SER A 524 18.94 -16.39 7.40
CA SER A 524 17.67 -16.14 8.09
C SER A 524 17.55 -14.76 8.73
N LYS A 525 18.35 -13.78 8.31
CA LYS A 525 18.26 -12.42 8.84
C LYS A 525 16.97 -11.74 8.40
N VAL A 526 16.27 -11.11 9.35
CA VAL A 526 15.12 -10.26 9.06
C VAL A 526 15.55 -9.09 8.15
N SER A 527 14.92 -8.94 7.01
CA SER A 527 15.30 -7.95 6.01
C SER A 527 14.09 -7.52 5.17
N THR A 528 14.26 -6.44 4.41
CA THR A 528 13.21 -5.88 3.58
C THR A 528 13.78 -5.26 2.30
N LEU A 529 12.93 -4.88 1.36
CA LEU A 529 13.32 -4.23 0.10
C LEU A 529 14.19 -2.97 0.27
N LEU A 530 14.15 -2.33 1.43
CA LEU A 530 15.05 -1.20 1.72
C LEU A 530 16.52 -1.62 1.67
N ASP A 531 16.80 -2.88 2.05
CA ASP A 531 18.14 -3.47 2.12
C ASP A 531 18.61 -4.06 0.78
N PHE A 532 17.73 -4.10 -0.23
CA PHE A 532 17.98 -4.75 -1.52
C PHE A 532 19.14 -4.10 -2.28
N LEU A 533 19.07 -2.78 -2.54
CA LEU A 533 20.11 -2.07 -3.31
C LEU A 533 21.50 -2.18 -2.67
N PRO A 534 21.70 -1.90 -1.35
CA PRO A 534 23.01 -2.06 -0.72
C PRO A 534 23.53 -3.50 -0.74
N THR A 535 22.64 -4.51 -0.64
CA THR A 535 23.00 -5.92 -0.75
C THR A 535 23.50 -6.28 -2.16
N ILE A 536 22.79 -5.84 -3.19
CA ILE A 536 23.22 -6.04 -4.58
C ILE A 536 24.52 -5.32 -4.87
N ALA A 537 24.68 -4.09 -4.36
CA ALA A 537 25.95 -3.35 -4.52
C ALA A 537 27.14 -4.10 -3.89
N ASN A 538 26.95 -4.70 -2.69
CA ASN A 538 27.98 -5.53 -2.06
C ASN A 538 28.29 -6.79 -2.89
N LEU A 539 27.28 -7.52 -3.37
CA LEU A 539 27.47 -8.71 -4.22
C LEU A 539 28.24 -8.42 -5.51
N TYR A 540 28.17 -7.20 -6.03
CA TYR A 540 28.91 -6.78 -7.22
C TYR A 540 30.19 -6.01 -6.91
N ASP A 541 30.51 -5.74 -5.62
CA ASP A 541 31.65 -4.90 -5.19
C ASP A 541 31.56 -3.48 -5.77
N TYR A 542 30.36 -2.89 -5.74
CA TYR A 542 30.09 -1.53 -6.21
C TYR A 542 30.08 -0.52 -5.06
N SER A 543 30.70 0.62 -5.30
CA SER A 543 30.71 1.75 -4.35
C SER A 543 29.57 2.72 -4.64
N TYR A 544 28.99 3.30 -3.61
CA TYR A 544 27.96 4.34 -3.71
C TYR A 544 28.07 5.34 -2.56
N ASP A 545 27.38 6.48 -2.66
CA ASP A 545 27.27 7.43 -1.55
C ASP A 545 26.26 6.92 -0.51
N GLU A 546 26.77 6.50 0.64
CA GLU A 546 25.97 5.94 1.76
C GLU A 546 24.93 6.93 2.30
N LYS A 547 25.08 8.26 2.07
CA LYS A 547 24.09 9.26 2.46
C LYS A 547 22.84 9.26 1.55
N CYS A 548 22.91 8.57 0.42
CA CYS A 548 21.79 8.46 -0.53
C CYS A 548 20.97 7.18 -0.37
N VAL A 549 21.39 6.27 0.52
CA VAL A 549 20.81 4.94 0.73
C VAL A 549 20.41 4.80 2.19
N LEU A 550 19.18 4.40 2.49
CA LEU A 550 18.68 4.28 3.87
C LEU A 550 18.81 2.86 4.45
N GLY A 551 18.74 1.83 3.60
CA GLY A 551 18.94 0.43 3.97
C GLY A 551 20.39 0.07 4.22
N ARG A 552 20.62 -1.20 4.52
CA ARG A 552 21.94 -1.78 4.80
C ARG A 552 22.13 -3.10 4.04
N ASP A 553 23.36 -3.50 3.81
CA ASP A 553 23.66 -4.82 3.29
C ASP A 553 23.17 -5.90 4.25
N ILE A 554 22.33 -6.82 3.75
CA ILE A 554 21.79 -7.94 4.54
C ILE A 554 22.92 -8.81 5.10
N PHE A 555 24.03 -8.93 4.37
CA PHE A 555 25.18 -9.74 4.76
C PHE A 555 26.13 -9.03 5.74
N ASP A 556 25.89 -7.77 6.09
CA ASP A 556 26.67 -7.07 7.12
C ASP A 556 26.46 -7.75 8.49
N PRO A 557 27.51 -8.31 9.11
CA PRO A 557 27.40 -9.02 10.40
C PRO A 557 27.05 -8.11 11.57
N SER A 558 27.20 -6.79 11.43
CA SER A 558 26.80 -5.81 12.46
C SER A 558 25.34 -5.39 12.37
N TYR A 559 24.63 -5.79 11.32
CA TYR A 559 23.24 -5.45 11.09
C TYR A 559 22.31 -6.51 11.71
N ASN A 560 21.39 -6.08 12.55
CA ASN A 560 20.42 -6.94 13.22
C ASN A 560 19.12 -7.15 12.43
N GLY A 561 19.11 -6.70 11.16
CA GLY A 561 17.92 -6.76 10.35
C GLY A 561 16.90 -5.67 10.69
N PHE A 562 15.98 -5.48 9.78
CA PHE A 562 14.86 -4.57 9.95
C PHE A 562 13.71 -4.97 9.03
N PHE A 563 12.51 -4.97 9.57
CA PHE A 563 11.26 -5.10 8.83
C PHE A 563 10.20 -4.17 9.40
N PHE A 564 9.35 -3.65 8.53
CA PHE A 564 8.15 -2.91 8.92
C PHE A 564 6.98 -3.32 8.04
N ALA A 565 5.80 -3.40 8.62
CA ALA A 565 4.57 -3.66 7.90
C ALA A 565 3.61 -2.46 7.96
N ASN A 566 2.82 -2.30 6.93
CA ASN A 566 1.84 -1.21 6.82
C ASN A 566 0.77 -1.21 7.92
N TYR A 567 0.56 -2.35 8.58
CA TYR A 567 -0.36 -2.50 9.72
C TYR A 567 0.31 -2.31 11.10
N GLY A 568 1.55 -1.80 11.15
CA GLY A 568 2.20 -1.38 12.39
C GLY A 568 3.04 -2.42 13.07
N GLU A 569 3.54 -3.38 12.33
CA GLU A 569 4.52 -4.31 12.82
C GLU A 569 5.94 -3.84 12.51
N LEU A 570 6.82 -3.90 13.49
CA LEU A 570 8.26 -3.68 13.38
C LEU A 570 8.99 -4.90 13.93
N ALA A 571 10.02 -5.36 13.23
CA ALA A 571 10.79 -6.52 13.64
C ALA A 571 12.28 -6.40 13.30
N ASN A 572 13.10 -7.14 14.05
CA ASN A 572 14.47 -7.47 13.69
C ASN A 572 14.78 -8.92 14.11
N ASP A 573 16.03 -9.36 14.02
CA ASP A 573 16.43 -10.74 14.37
C ASP A 573 16.15 -11.15 15.82
N TYR A 574 15.80 -10.22 16.71
CA TYR A 574 15.68 -10.48 18.17
C TYR A 574 14.28 -10.26 18.72
N TYR A 575 13.48 -9.42 18.10
CA TYR A 575 12.12 -9.12 18.57
C TYR A 575 11.19 -8.76 17.42
N ARG A 576 9.91 -8.87 17.74
CA ARG A 576 8.79 -8.38 16.95
C ARG A 576 7.97 -7.45 17.84
N TYR A 577 7.62 -6.28 17.35
CA TYR A 577 6.79 -5.31 18.05
C TYR A 577 5.52 -5.03 17.24
N ASP A 578 4.39 -5.24 17.86
CA ASP A 578 3.07 -4.91 17.31
C ASP A 578 2.59 -3.57 17.89
N MET A 579 2.55 -2.55 17.05
CA MET A 579 2.11 -1.20 17.45
C MET A 579 0.63 -1.13 17.79
N LEU A 580 -0.22 -2.01 17.22
CA LEU A 580 -1.66 -2.02 17.47
C LEU A 580 -1.98 -2.49 18.89
N THR A 581 -1.31 -3.54 19.31
CA THR A 581 -1.51 -4.13 20.64
C THR A 581 -0.50 -3.65 21.68
N ASP A 582 0.47 -2.81 21.27
CA ASP A 582 1.62 -2.37 22.12
C ASP A 582 2.32 -3.56 22.76
N SER A 583 2.56 -4.62 21.98
CA SER A 583 3.08 -5.89 22.46
C SER A 583 4.43 -6.21 21.84
N PHE A 584 5.37 -6.65 22.70
CA PHE A 584 6.65 -7.19 22.27
C PHE A 584 6.65 -8.71 22.35
N TYR A 585 7.21 -9.33 21.32
CA TYR A 585 7.51 -10.75 21.24
C TYR A 585 9.03 -10.90 21.13
N TYR A 586 9.68 -11.37 22.20
CA TYR A 586 11.13 -11.48 22.24
C TYR A 586 11.60 -12.90 21.92
N THR A 587 12.71 -13.01 21.20
CA THR A 587 13.49 -14.22 21.14
C THR A 587 14.60 -14.15 22.21
N ASN A 588 14.53 -15.02 23.22
CA ASN A 588 15.62 -15.26 24.21
C ASN A 588 16.09 -14.09 25.11
N GLY A 589 15.15 -13.26 25.59
CA GLY A 589 15.46 -12.29 26.65
C GLY A 589 16.25 -11.07 26.21
N TYR A 590 15.99 -10.57 25.00
CA TYR A 590 16.54 -9.32 24.52
C TYR A 590 16.16 -8.13 25.43
N ASP A 591 17.06 -7.15 25.56
CA ASP A 591 16.87 -6.00 26.44
C ASP A 591 15.76 -5.09 25.92
N THR A 592 14.74 -4.83 26.75
CA THR A 592 13.57 -4.01 26.40
C THR A 592 13.96 -2.57 26.09
N ASP A 593 14.84 -1.97 26.91
CA ASP A 593 15.25 -0.55 26.72
C ASP A 593 16.00 -0.40 25.39
N LYS A 594 16.77 -1.42 24.99
CA LYS A 594 17.44 -1.44 23.69
C LYS A 594 16.43 -1.59 22.54
N ALA A 595 15.45 -2.48 22.67
CA ALA A 595 14.40 -2.66 21.68
C ALA A 595 13.60 -1.35 21.47
N GLU A 596 13.24 -0.66 22.54
CA GLU A 596 12.56 0.65 22.46
C GLU A 596 13.39 1.70 21.73
N GLN A 597 14.71 1.76 21.97
CA GLN A 597 15.62 2.66 21.25
C GLN A 597 15.72 2.32 19.75
N GLU A 598 15.75 1.05 19.39
CA GLU A 598 15.78 0.59 18.01
C GLU A 598 14.46 0.95 17.28
N ILE A 599 13.32 0.77 17.94
CA ILE A 599 12.01 1.20 17.38
C ILE A 599 12.00 2.71 17.12
N VAL A 600 12.51 3.52 18.05
CA VAL A 600 12.67 4.96 17.85
C VAL A 600 13.54 5.25 16.63
N GLY A 601 14.62 4.50 16.44
CA GLY A 601 15.49 4.59 15.26
C GLY A 601 14.76 4.27 13.96
N PHE A 602 13.92 3.25 13.97
CA PHE A 602 13.13 2.84 12.80
C PHE A 602 12.05 3.87 12.44
N GLU A 603 11.30 4.35 13.41
CA GLU A 603 10.31 5.42 13.19
C GLU A 603 10.97 6.70 12.64
N ARG A 604 12.16 7.02 13.15
CA ARG A 604 12.94 8.14 12.64
C ARG A 604 13.38 7.92 11.19
N LEU A 605 13.81 6.71 10.81
CA LEU A 605 14.16 6.36 9.43
C LEU A 605 12.97 6.57 8.49
N LEU A 606 11.78 6.10 8.86
CA LEU A 606 10.56 6.25 8.07
C LEU A 606 10.18 7.73 7.89
N ASP A 607 10.29 8.55 8.95
CA ASP A 607 10.02 9.99 8.91
C ASP A 607 11.05 10.74 8.04
N ILE A 608 12.33 10.40 8.13
CA ILE A 608 13.39 10.97 7.29
C ILE A 608 13.19 10.62 5.81
N SER A 609 12.85 9.37 5.51
CA SER A 609 12.54 8.94 4.14
C SER A 609 11.42 9.78 3.53
N LYS A 610 10.34 9.97 4.28
CA LYS A 610 9.22 10.83 3.91
C LYS A 610 9.65 12.29 3.65
N LYS A 611 10.50 12.85 4.51
CA LYS A 611 11.02 14.22 4.36
C LYS A 611 11.94 14.35 3.14
N ILE A 612 12.81 13.39 2.87
CA ILE A 612 13.67 13.33 1.67
C ILE A 612 12.81 13.46 0.41
N LEU A 613 11.76 12.66 0.30
CA LEU A 613 10.85 12.68 -0.84
C LEU A 613 10.08 14.00 -0.95
N LYS A 614 9.57 14.50 0.18
CA LYS A 614 8.67 15.66 0.24
C LYS A 614 9.32 16.95 -0.25
N ILE A 615 10.62 17.15 -0.01
CA ILE A 615 11.34 18.38 -0.37
C ILE A 615 12.30 18.20 -1.55
N ASP A 616 12.34 17.01 -2.18
CA ASP A 616 13.36 16.67 -3.19
C ASP A 616 14.78 16.98 -2.67
N TYR A 617 15.11 16.37 -1.51
CA TYR A 617 16.30 16.73 -0.73
C TYR A 617 17.59 16.69 -1.56
N TYR A 618 17.80 15.66 -2.37
CA TYR A 618 19.05 15.50 -3.14
C TYR A 618 19.22 16.60 -4.18
N LYS A 619 18.15 17.10 -4.79
CA LYS A 619 18.21 18.26 -5.68
C LYS A 619 18.68 19.52 -4.97
N THR A 620 18.34 19.69 -3.69
CA THR A 620 18.81 20.86 -2.90
C THR A 620 20.31 20.83 -2.69
N LYS A 621 20.95 19.64 -2.78
CA LYS A 621 22.40 19.46 -2.66
C LYS A 621 23.17 19.72 -3.96
N GLU A 622 22.56 19.50 -5.13
CA GLU A 622 23.16 19.82 -6.42
C GLU A 622 23.24 21.34 -6.67
N THR A 623 22.38 22.12 -6.01
CA THR A 623 22.28 23.57 -6.21
C THR A 623 23.10 24.40 -5.24
N ASN A 624 23.73 23.79 -4.24
CA ASN A 624 24.64 24.40 -3.26
C ASN A 624 26.08 23.92 -3.46
#